data_a706701bb43258d047de7c4507f17b32
#
_entry.id   a706701bb43258d047de7c4507f17b32
#
_cell.length_a   1.000
_cell.length_b   1.000
_cell.length_c   1.000
_cell.angle_alpha   90.00
_cell.angle_beta   90.00
_cell.angle_gamma   90.00
#
_symmetry.space_group_name_H-M   'P 1'
#
loop_
_entity.id
_entity.type
_entity.pdbx_description
1 polymer ?
#
loop_
_entity_poly.entity_id
_entity_poly.type
_entity_poly.pdbx_seq_one_letter_code
_entity_poly.pdbx_strand_id
1 'polypeptide(L)'
;MGKYLSSVNEIIAREVNRLECALVYGENIDRGSYLSGLSRNLTSGPRRRILNVGNCEYTHCGVGFGAMLAGANAVLFVKQLDFMLLGMDHFASTYGLLRSGKGLDRLGSFTIVVAVYDQGYQGPQSSFNDVASMCSLARVSGFTVTNLADATAVAGQEIHRPGFRIIALTQKSAGDEVFAPTEFDRSPDCALFRYSTGADVSIVCANFSLRNGLALRDKLAHRGISSSLFSVNPVIDPDWSLLAADAERTGTVLVFDDSKGLTGLGHRVCEFVSRC
;
A
#
# COMPACT_ATOMS: atom_id res chain seq x y z
N MET A 1 11.15 20.58 -1.94
CA MET A 1 10.19 19.48 -1.67
C MET A 1 10.76 18.56 -0.59
N GLY A 2 9.91 17.90 0.19
CA GLY A 2 10.34 16.94 1.22
C GLY A 2 10.81 15.62 0.60
N LYS A 3 11.54 14.82 1.41
CA LYS A 3 11.90 13.46 1.03
C LYS A 3 10.69 12.55 1.10
N TYR A 4 10.58 11.57 0.19
CA TYR A 4 9.44 10.66 0.09
C TYR A 4 9.09 10.02 1.45
N LEU A 5 10.03 9.33 2.09
CA LEU A 5 9.72 8.60 3.32
C LEU A 5 9.25 9.52 4.46
N SER A 6 9.90 10.67 4.65
CA SER A 6 9.49 11.61 5.71
C SER A 6 8.11 12.22 5.45
N SER A 7 7.84 12.59 4.21
CA SER A 7 6.55 13.21 3.83
C SER A 7 5.38 12.23 3.92
N VAL A 8 5.59 10.98 3.48
CA VAL A 8 4.57 9.92 3.61
C VAL A 8 4.38 9.53 5.08
N ASN A 9 5.47 9.45 5.86
CA ASN A 9 5.37 9.19 7.30
C ASN A 9 4.52 10.24 8.01
N GLU A 10 4.71 11.53 7.72
CA GLU A 10 3.90 12.60 8.32
C GLU A 10 2.40 12.41 8.08
N ILE A 11 2.03 12.00 6.86
CA ILE A 11 0.64 11.71 6.51
C ILE A 11 0.11 10.51 7.28
N ILE A 12 0.84 9.38 7.27
CA ILE A 12 0.44 8.16 7.98
C ILE A 12 0.36 8.40 9.49
N ALA A 13 1.38 9.03 10.08
CA ALA A 13 1.41 9.31 11.51
C ALA A 13 0.26 10.24 11.93
N ARG A 14 -0.08 11.23 11.11
CA ARG A 14 -1.23 12.11 11.36
C ARG A 14 -2.53 11.31 11.45
N GLU A 15 -2.78 10.38 10.52
CA GLU A 15 -4.01 9.58 10.54
C GLU A 15 -4.00 8.54 11.66
N VAL A 16 -2.86 7.90 11.95
CA VAL A 16 -2.72 7.00 13.12
C VAL A 16 -2.95 7.75 14.43
N ASN A 17 -2.45 8.97 14.54
CA ASN A 17 -2.62 9.80 15.74
C ASN A 17 -4.07 10.27 15.95
N ARG A 18 -4.95 10.16 14.95
CA ARG A 18 -6.39 10.44 15.07
C ARG A 18 -7.21 9.24 15.57
N LEU A 19 -6.64 8.04 15.58
CA LEU A 19 -7.32 6.87 16.11
C LEU A 19 -7.54 7.02 17.62
N GLU A 20 -8.78 6.97 18.06
CA GLU A 20 -9.12 7.20 19.48
C GLU A 20 -8.77 6.01 20.37
N CYS A 21 -9.07 4.77 19.92
CA CYS A 21 -8.76 3.53 20.64
C CYS A 21 -7.84 2.69 19.77
N ALA A 22 -6.54 2.71 20.05
CA ALA A 22 -5.57 2.06 19.18
C ALA A 22 -4.38 1.47 19.94
N LEU A 23 -3.96 0.31 19.45
CA LEU A 23 -2.67 -0.31 19.74
C LEU A 23 -1.76 -0.09 18.53
N VAL A 24 -0.73 0.74 18.72
CA VAL A 24 0.32 1.01 17.72
C VAL A 24 1.58 0.30 18.18
N TYR A 25 2.12 -0.64 17.40
CA TYR A 25 3.21 -1.48 17.87
C TYR A 25 4.13 -1.92 16.73
N GLY A 26 5.29 -2.41 17.11
CA GLY A 26 6.33 -2.90 16.19
C GLY A 26 7.69 -2.87 16.86
N GLU A 27 8.70 -3.39 16.18
CA GLU A 27 10.07 -3.35 16.67
C GLU A 27 10.70 -1.97 16.47
N ASN A 28 11.31 -1.41 17.52
CA ASN A 28 12.03 -0.13 17.46
C ASN A 28 11.19 1.04 16.92
N ILE A 29 9.88 1.06 17.16
CA ILE A 29 9.00 2.10 16.62
C ILE A 29 9.06 3.43 17.39
N ASP A 30 9.50 3.43 18.65
CA ASP A 30 9.59 4.61 19.50
C ASP A 30 11.04 4.99 19.89
N ARG A 31 12.05 4.30 19.30
CA ARG A 31 13.46 4.51 19.61
C ARG A 31 14.38 4.18 18.43
N GLY A 32 15.66 4.52 18.58
CA GLY A 32 16.69 4.23 17.60
C GLY A 32 16.42 4.91 16.26
N SER A 33 16.44 4.14 15.18
CA SER A 33 16.17 4.65 13.82
C SER A 33 14.70 4.89 13.53
N TYR A 34 13.77 4.51 14.42
CA TYR A 34 12.33 4.57 14.17
C TYR A 34 11.95 3.82 12.89
N LEU A 35 12.45 2.59 12.72
CA LEU A 35 12.32 1.81 11.49
C LEU A 35 12.79 2.58 10.24
N SER A 36 13.97 3.17 10.31
CA SER A 36 14.52 4.06 9.26
C SER A 36 13.66 5.29 8.96
N GLY A 37 12.88 5.73 9.94
CA GLY A 37 12.00 6.89 9.86
C GLY A 37 10.52 6.57 9.60
N LEU A 38 10.17 5.31 9.35
CA LEU A 38 8.79 4.89 9.05
C LEU A 38 7.80 5.16 10.19
N SER A 39 8.24 5.07 11.45
CA SER A 39 7.40 5.24 12.65
C SER A 39 7.63 6.56 13.40
N ARG A 40 8.26 7.55 12.78
CA ARG A 40 8.41 8.88 13.39
C ARG A 40 7.06 9.57 13.55
N ASN A 41 7.02 10.57 14.43
CA ASN A 41 5.85 11.43 14.67
C ASN A 41 4.62 10.72 15.24
N LEU A 42 4.74 9.45 15.66
CA LEU A 42 3.68 8.76 16.40
C LEU A 42 3.58 9.31 17.83
N THR A 43 2.36 9.49 18.32
CA THR A 43 2.11 10.00 19.68
C THR A 43 1.16 9.09 20.43
N SER A 44 1.44 8.85 21.72
CA SER A 44 0.49 8.20 22.62
C SER A 44 -0.68 9.13 22.96
N GLY A 45 -1.81 8.54 23.35
CA GLY A 45 -3.02 9.26 23.76
C GLY A 45 -3.72 8.55 24.91
N PRO A 46 -4.83 9.08 25.41
CA PRO A 46 -5.55 8.49 26.54
C PRO A 46 -5.92 7.02 26.33
N ARG A 47 -6.33 6.66 25.13
CA ARG A 47 -6.71 5.30 24.73
C ARG A 47 -5.86 4.76 23.56
N ARG A 48 -4.78 5.45 23.18
CA ARG A 48 -3.82 5.03 22.17
C ARG A 48 -2.47 4.72 22.82
N ARG A 49 -2.00 3.50 22.65
CA ARG A 49 -0.73 3.02 23.19
C ARG A 49 0.27 2.76 22.08
N ILE A 50 1.51 3.18 22.29
CA ILE A 50 2.65 2.84 21.44
C ILE A 50 3.51 1.86 22.21
N LEU A 51 3.77 0.68 21.62
CA LEU A 51 4.53 -0.40 22.25
C LEU A 51 5.66 -0.87 21.36
N ASN A 52 6.88 -0.84 21.87
CA ASN A 52 7.96 -1.65 21.29
C ASN A 52 7.78 -3.10 21.68
N VAL A 53 7.94 -3.98 20.70
CA VAL A 53 7.84 -5.44 20.86
C VAL A 53 9.13 -6.10 20.38
N GLY A 54 9.38 -7.33 20.83
CA GLY A 54 10.48 -8.16 20.34
C GLY A 54 10.12 -8.85 19.03
N ASN A 55 11.06 -9.62 18.46
CA ASN A 55 10.87 -10.33 17.19
C ASN A 55 9.96 -11.54 17.37
N CYS A 56 8.71 -11.42 16.98
CA CYS A 56 7.77 -12.52 16.91
C CYS A 56 6.56 -12.16 16.03
N GLU A 57 6.77 -12.08 14.73
CA GLU A 57 5.81 -11.58 13.74
C GLU A 57 4.51 -12.38 13.73
N TYR A 58 4.59 -13.69 13.96
CA TYR A 58 3.40 -14.53 14.11
C TYR A 58 2.51 -14.03 15.26
N THR A 59 3.10 -13.84 16.45
CA THR A 59 2.36 -13.30 17.61
C THR A 59 1.86 -11.88 17.35
N HIS A 60 2.64 -11.03 16.70
CA HIS A 60 2.23 -9.66 16.38
C HIS A 60 0.98 -9.64 15.49
N CYS A 61 0.90 -10.53 14.51
CA CYS A 61 -0.29 -10.68 13.67
C CYS A 61 -1.50 -11.16 14.47
N GLY A 62 -1.30 -12.15 15.35
CA GLY A 62 -2.36 -12.64 16.25
C GLY A 62 -2.90 -11.54 17.17
N VAL A 63 -2.01 -10.73 17.75
CA VAL A 63 -2.39 -9.57 18.60
C VAL A 63 -3.19 -8.55 17.79
N GLY A 64 -2.80 -8.25 16.55
CA GLY A 64 -3.53 -7.32 15.68
C GLY A 64 -4.94 -7.78 15.40
N PHE A 65 -5.14 -9.05 15.05
CA PHE A 65 -6.47 -9.63 14.85
C PHE A 65 -7.29 -9.69 16.15
N GLY A 66 -6.65 -10.01 17.28
CA GLY A 66 -7.32 -10.00 18.59
C GLY A 66 -7.83 -8.60 18.97
N ALA A 67 -7.02 -7.57 18.76
CA ALA A 67 -7.41 -6.19 19.01
C ALA A 67 -8.57 -5.75 18.08
N MET A 68 -8.47 -6.09 16.80
CA MET A 68 -9.53 -5.83 15.82
C MET A 68 -10.85 -6.50 16.22
N LEU A 69 -10.81 -7.76 16.66
CA LEU A 69 -11.99 -8.49 17.18
C LEU A 69 -12.61 -7.83 18.39
N ALA A 70 -11.77 -7.26 19.27
CA ALA A 70 -12.22 -6.53 20.45
C ALA A 70 -12.77 -5.13 20.13
N GLY A 71 -12.89 -4.75 18.83
CA GLY A 71 -13.36 -3.45 18.39
C GLY A 71 -12.34 -2.33 18.52
N ALA A 72 -11.08 -2.64 18.80
CA ALA A 72 -9.99 -1.68 18.83
C ALA A 72 -9.27 -1.58 17.47
N ASN A 73 -8.55 -0.48 17.27
CA ASN A 73 -7.70 -0.33 16.10
C ASN A 73 -6.29 -0.82 16.42
N ALA A 74 -5.71 -1.63 15.55
CA ALA A 74 -4.34 -2.09 15.63
C ALA A 74 -3.54 -1.56 14.45
N VAL A 75 -2.36 -1.00 14.69
CA VAL A 75 -1.43 -0.59 13.64
C VAL A 75 -0.06 -1.20 13.94
N LEU A 76 0.34 -2.15 13.13
CA LEU A 76 1.64 -2.82 13.19
C LEU A 76 2.59 -2.18 12.19
N PHE A 77 3.68 -1.60 12.69
CA PHE A 77 4.76 -1.09 11.86
C PHE A 77 5.83 -2.17 11.69
N VAL A 78 6.18 -2.48 10.44
CA VAL A 78 7.12 -3.55 10.11
C VAL A 78 8.24 -3.03 9.22
N LYS A 79 9.46 -3.42 9.55
CA LYS A 79 10.64 -2.96 8.81
C LYS A 79 10.71 -3.48 7.37
N GLN A 80 10.29 -4.72 7.15
CA GLN A 80 10.41 -5.41 5.85
C GLN A 80 9.20 -6.31 5.58
N LEU A 81 8.73 -6.31 4.34
CA LEU A 81 7.61 -7.16 3.92
C LEU A 81 7.92 -8.66 4.09
N ASP A 82 9.18 -9.06 3.93
CA ASP A 82 9.66 -10.43 4.11
C ASP A 82 9.26 -11.02 5.46
N PHE A 83 9.29 -10.22 6.52
CA PHE A 83 8.93 -10.67 7.87
C PHE A 83 7.46 -11.05 7.99
N MET A 84 6.60 -10.49 7.15
CA MET A 84 5.17 -10.81 7.15
C MET A 84 4.86 -12.21 6.61
N LEU A 85 5.82 -12.87 5.95
CA LEU A 85 5.68 -14.29 5.59
C LEU A 85 5.45 -15.18 6.82
N LEU A 86 6.02 -14.81 7.97
CA LEU A 86 5.78 -15.51 9.25
C LEU A 86 4.36 -15.31 9.79
N GLY A 87 3.65 -14.29 9.36
CA GLY A 87 2.26 -14.00 9.73
C GLY A 87 1.21 -14.56 8.77
N MET A 88 1.62 -15.21 7.66
CA MET A 88 0.71 -15.63 6.59
C MET A 88 -0.40 -16.57 7.04
N ASP A 89 -0.16 -17.44 8.01
CA ASP A 89 -1.20 -18.29 8.58
C ASP A 89 -2.34 -17.44 9.18
N HIS A 90 -2.02 -16.41 9.95
CA HIS A 90 -3.03 -15.50 10.48
C HIS A 90 -3.78 -14.75 9.38
N PHE A 91 -3.11 -14.36 8.30
CA PHE A 91 -3.76 -13.64 7.20
C PHE A 91 -4.73 -14.55 6.43
N ALA A 92 -4.29 -15.77 6.12
CA ALA A 92 -5.09 -16.71 5.34
C ALA A 92 -6.16 -17.42 6.20
N SER A 93 -5.78 -17.97 7.35
CA SER A 93 -6.63 -18.82 8.17
C SER A 93 -7.45 -17.99 9.17
N THR A 94 -6.80 -17.23 10.06
CA THR A 94 -7.50 -16.48 11.10
C THR A 94 -8.42 -15.41 10.51
N TYR A 95 -7.89 -14.56 9.63
CA TYR A 95 -8.72 -13.52 9.00
C TYR A 95 -9.75 -14.09 8.03
N GLY A 96 -9.43 -15.20 7.35
CA GLY A 96 -10.39 -15.95 6.54
C GLY A 96 -11.59 -16.41 7.35
N LEU A 97 -11.36 -16.97 8.54
CA LEU A 97 -12.42 -17.37 9.47
C LEU A 97 -13.22 -16.15 9.96
N LEU A 98 -12.55 -15.06 10.34
CA LEU A 98 -13.21 -13.84 10.80
C LEU A 98 -14.17 -13.28 9.76
N ARG A 99 -13.75 -13.23 8.49
CA ARG A 99 -14.61 -12.74 7.39
C ARG A 99 -15.85 -13.61 7.13
N SER A 100 -15.78 -14.90 7.43
CA SER A 100 -16.92 -15.82 7.28
C SER A 100 -17.89 -15.77 8.43
N GLY A 101 -17.51 -15.16 9.55
CA GLY A 101 -18.33 -15.06 10.76
C GLY A 101 -19.47 -14.04 10.63
N LYS A 102 -20.54 -14.25 11.41
CA LYS A 102 -21.62 -13.27 11.56
C LYS A 102 -21.26 -12.27 12.67
N GLY A 103 -21.58 -11.00 12.49
CA GLY A 103 -21.38 -9.96 13.52
C GLY A 103 -20.12 -9.11 13.35
N LEU A 104 -19.62 -8.97 12.12
CA LEU A 104 -18.45 -8.15 11.79
C LEU A 104 -18.72 -6.63 11.90
N ASP A 105 -19.94 -6.20 12.15
CA ASP A 105 -20.35 -4.79 12.20
C ASP A 105 -19.70 -4.00 13.35
N ARG A 106 -19.01 -4.67 14.28
CA ARG A 106 -18.34 -4.08 15.43
C ARG A 106 -16.82 -4.28 15.43
N LEU A 107 -16.26 -4.76 14.33
CA LEU A 107 -14.81 -4.92 14.24
C LEU A 107 -14.11 -3.57 14.27
N GLY A 108 -12.98 -3.52 14.95
CA GLY A 108 -11.99 -2.48 14.78
C GLY A 108 -11.24 -2.64 13.45
N SER A 109 -10.09 -1.98 13.34
CA SER A 109 -9.21 -2.10 12.19
C SER A 109 -7.91 -2.81 12.57
N PHE A 110 -7.31 -3.53 11.61
CA PHE A 110 -5.93 -3.94 11.70
C PHE A 110 -5.21 -3.48 10.43
N THR A 111 -4.23 -2.61 10.59
CA THR A 111 -3.42 -2.08 9.49
C THR A 111 -1.97 -2.45 9.71
N ILE A 112 -1.35 -3.08 8.71
CA ILE A 112 0.09 -3.25 8.66
C ILE A 112 0.67 -2.13 7.81
N VAL A 113 1.61 -1.37 8.36
CA VAL A 113 2.41 -0.38 7.64
C VAL A 113 3.81 -0.94 7.49
N VAL A 114 4.24 -1.22 6.25
CA VAL A 114 5.45 -1.96 5.99
C VAL A 114 6.32 -1.32 4.92
N ALA A 115 7.65 -1.33 5.12
CA ALA A 115 8.57 -0.99 4.06
C ALA A 115 8.87 -2.22 3.18
N VAL A 116 8.97 -2.00 1.87
CA VAL A 116 9.39 -3.02 0.91
C VAL A 116 10.81 -2.71 0.45
N TYR A 117 11.72 -3.67 0.63
CA TYR A 117 13.11 -3.55 0.20
C TYR A 117 13.24 -3.95 -1.28
N ASP A 118 12.64 -3.14 -2.13
CA ASP A 118 12.47 -3.36 -3.56
C ASP A 118 13.76 -3.19 -4.40
N GLN A 119 14.83 -2.72 -3.80
CA GLN A 119 16.13 -2.58 -4.48
C GLN A 119 17.07 -3.78 -4.30
N GLY A 120 16.71 -4.78 -3.50
CA GLY A 120 17.48 -6.01 -3.30
C GLY A 120 18.83 -5.81 -2.60
N TYR A 121 19.04 -4.69 -1.96
CA TYR A 121 20.37 -4.32 -1.45
C TYR A 121 20.78 -5.07 -0.17
N GLN A 122 19.84 -5.69 0.52
CA GLN A 122 20.09 -6.50 1.73
C GLN A 122 20.28 -7.99 1.46
N GLY A 123 20.44 -8.37 0.20
CA GLY A 123 20.60 -9.75 -0.22
C GLY A 123 19.30 -10.44 -0.60
N PRO A 124 19.37 -11.69 -1.07
CA PRO A 124 18.22 -12.41 -1.61
C PRO A 124 17.07 -12.61 -0.62
N GLN A 125 17.37 -12.84 0.65
CA GLN A 125 16.37 -13.09 1.68
C GLN A 125 15.63 -11.82 2.14
N SER A 126 16.09 -10.63 1.77
CA SER A 126 15.50 -9.35 2.19
C SER A 126 15.10 -8.50 1.00
N SER A 127 14.57 -9.12 -0.04
CA SER A 127 14.21 -8.44 -1.27
C SER A 127 12.84 -8.88 -1.80
N PHE A 128 11.95 -9.31 -0.90
CA PHE A 128 10.60 -9.70 -1.25
C PHE A 128 9.79 -8.45 -1.66
N ASN A 129 9.68 -8.25 -2.96
CA ASN A 129 8.94 -7.16 -3.58
C ASN A 129 7.74 -7.73 -4.32
N ASP A 130 6.74 -8.21 -3.57
CA ASP A 130 5.52 -8.78 -4.13
C ASP A 130 4.34 -8.62 -3.18
N VAL A 131 3.86 -7.39 -3.06
CA VAL A 131 2.68 -7.05 -2.25
C VAL A 131 1.44 -7.72 -2.78
N ALA A 132 1.30 -7.80 -4.11
CA ALA A 132 0.11 -8.35 -4.75
C ALA A 132 -0.07 -9.84 -4.48
N SER A 133 0.99 -10.66 -4.54
CA SER A 133 0.90 -12.09 -4.22
C SER A 133 0.55 -12.32 -2.75
N MET A 134 1.14 -11.55 -1.84
CA MET A 134 0.78 -11.62 -0.41
C MET A 134 -0.70 -11.29 -0.19
N CYS A 135 -1.19 -10.22 -0.79
CA CYS A 135 -2.59 -9.81 -0.71
C CYS A 135 -3.52 -10.87 -1.34
N SER A 136 -3.12 -11.48 -2.45
CA SER A 136 -3.88 -12.53 -3.12
C SER A 136 -4.02 -13.79 -2.25
N LEU A 137 -2.91 -14.28 -1.68
CA LEU A 137 -2.91 -15.43 -0.77
C LEU A 137 -3.77 -15.20 0.47
N ALA A 138 -3.66 -14.03 1.05
CA ALA A 138 -4.42 -13.64 2.24
C ALA A 138 -5.85 -13.20 1.94
N ARG A 139 -6.20 -12.95 0.68
CA ARG A 139 -7.47 -12.34 0.23
C ARG A 139 -7.76 -11.05 0.98
N VAL A 140 -6.78 -10.15 1.00
CA VAL A 140 -6.85 -8.84 1.64
C VAL A 140 -6.50 -7.75 0.65
N SER A 141 -6.98 -6.53 0.89
CA SER A 141 -6.57 -5.37 0.10
C SER A 141 -5.21 -4.86 0.57
N GLY A 142 -4.35 -4.52 -0.38
CA GLY A 142 -3.08 -3.86 -0.16
C GLY A 142 -2.98 -2.57 -0.95
N PHE A 143 -2.16 -1.66 -0.44
CA PHE A 143 -1.96 -0.34 -1.03
C PHE A 143 -0.47 -0.04 -1.10
N THR A 144 0.03 0.21 -2.29
CA THR A 144 1.41 0.63 -2.54
C THR A 144 1.44 2.15 -2.67
N VAL A 145 1.99 2.81 -1.65
CA VAL A 145 2.05 4.27 -1.59
C VAL A 145 3.31 4.76 -2.28
N THR A 146 3.18 5.65 -3.25
CA THR A 146 4.29 6.12 -4.09
C THR A 146 4.47 7.64 -4.09
N ASN A 147 3.46 8.40 -3.66
CA ASN A 147 3.49 9.87 -3.67
C ASN A 147 2.55 10.46 -2.59
N LEU A 148 2.48 11.80 -2.51
CA LEU A 148 1.68 12.49 -1.50
C LEU A 148 0.17 12.34 -1.70
N ALA A 149 -0.30 12.28 -2.94
CA ALA A 149 -1.72 12.23 -3.22
C ALA A 149 -2.29 10.85 -2.86
N ASP A 150 -1.62 9.77 -3.28
CA ASP A 150 -2.02 8.42 -2.92
C ASP A 150 -1.86 8.15 -1.41
N ALA A 151 -0.76 8.64 -0.79
CA ALA A 151 -0.58 8.57 0.65
C ALA A 151 -1.73 9.21 1.42
N THR A 152 -2.16 10.40 0.99
CA THR A 152 -3.27 11.12 1.61
C THR A 152 -4.59 10.37 1.44
N ALA A 153 -4.85 9.87 0.23
CA ALA A 153 -6.07 9.13 -0.07
C ALA A 153 -6.14 7.80 0.73
N VAL A 154 -5.07 7.00 0.66
CA VAL A 154 -5.01 5.70 1.33
C VAL A 154 -5.02 5.85 2.85
N ALA A 155 -4.15 6.69 3.42
CA ALA A 155 -4.09 6.84 4.87
C ALA A 155 -5.40 7.42 5.44
N GLY A 156 -5.97 8.44 4.79
CA GLY A 156 -7.20 9.08 5.24
C GLY A 156 -8.43 8.17 5.19
N GLN A 157 -8.46 7.21 4.25
CA GLN A 157 -9.57 6.29 4.10
C GLN A 157 -9.35 4.97 4.83
N GLU A 158 -8.21 4.33 4.60
CA GLU A 158 -8.02 2.92 4.94
C GLU A 158 -7.58 2.69 6.39
N ILE A 159 -6.87 3.62 7.02
CA ILE A 159 -6.47 3.48 8.44
C ILE A 159 -7.70 3.47 9.36
N HIS A 160 -8.76 4.20 8.99
CA HIS A 160 -9.98 4.31 9.79
C HIS A 160 -11.06 3.27 9.46
N ARG A 161 -10.90 2.56 8.35
CA ARG A 161 -11.89 1.59 7.88
C ARG A 161 -11.80 0.28 8.69
N PRO A 162 -12.90 -0.33 9.14
CA PRO A 162 -12.89 -1.64 9.78
C PRO A 162 -12.27 -2.74 8.91
N GLY A 163 -11.71 -3.77 9.54
CA GLY A 163 -11.11 -4.93 8.88
C GLY A 163 -9.60 -4.85 8.74
N PHE A 164 -9.00 -5.74 7.93
CA PHE A 164 -7.55 -5.88 7.78
C PHE A 164 -7.05 -5.39 6.42
N ARG A 165 -5.89 -4.73 6.40
CA ARG A 165 -5.19 -4.26 5.20
C ARG A 165 -3.70 -4.10 5.40
N ILE A 166 -2.98 -3.99 4.26
CA ILE A 166 -1.54 -3.75 4.21
C ILE A 166 -1.30 -2.43 3.46
N ILE A 167 -0.52 -1.52 4.05
CA ILE A 167 -0.03 -0.29 3.41
C ILE A 167 1.48 -0.44 3.27
N ALA A 168 1.96 -0.49 2.03
CA ALA A 168 3.34 -0.75 1.70
C ALA A 168 4.03 0.49 1.12
N LEU A 169 5.25 0.75 1.58
CA LEU A 169 6.10 1.87 1.14
C LEU A 169 7.37 1.34 0.51
N THR A 170 7.87 2.02 -0.53
CA THR A 170 9.12 1.66 -1.20
C THR A 170 10.34 2.16 -0.43
N GLN A 171 11.30 1.28 -0.18
CA GLN A 171 12.60 1.65 0.38
C GLN A 171 13.51 2.30 -0.69
N LYS A 172 13.34 1.90 -1.95
CA LYS A 172 14.14 2.41 -3.08
C LYS A 172 14.04 3.92 -3.23
N SER A 173 12.87 4.49 -3.02
CA SER A 173 12.62 5.92 -3.13
C SER A 173 12.70 6.69 -1.81
N ALA A 174 13.10 6.06 -0.71
CA ALA A 174 13.05 6.65 0.63
C ALA A 174 13.74 8.03 0.74
N GLY A 175 14.85 8.22 0.04
CA GLY A 175 15.63 9.46 0.01
C GLY A 175 15.35 10.38 -1.17
N ASP A 176 14.49 9.99 -2.10
CA ASP A 176 14.16 10.79 -3.30
C ASP A 176 13.24 11.96 -2.92
N GLU A 177 13.17 12.95 -3.81
CA GLU A 177 12.11 13.96 -3.73
C GLU A 177 10.75 13.29 -3.97
N VAL A 178 9.78 13.66 -3.13
CA VAL A 178 8.44 13.11 -3.24
C VAL A 178 7.73 13.70 -4.46
N PHE A 179 7.13 12.84 -5.27
CA PHE A 179 6.30 13.27 -6.37
C PHE A 179 5.00 13.90 -5.83
N ALA A 180 4.66 15.07 -6.36
CA ALA A 180 3.39 15.75 -6.10
C ALA A 180 2.68 15.92 -7.44
N PRO A 181 1.65 15.12 -7.74
CA PRO A 181 0.92 15.24 -8.99
C PRO A 181 0.13 16.55 -9.06
N THR A 182 0.07 17.16 -10.24
CA THR A 182 -0.76 18.35 -10.52
C THR A 182 -2.21 17.98 -10.82
N GLU A 183 -2.43 16.77 -11.34
CA GLU A 183 -3.73 16.16 -11.57
C GLU A 183 -3.83 14.91 -10.69
N PHE A 184 -4.99 14.69 -10.10
CA PHE A 184 -5.25 13.50 -9.29
C PHE A 184 -6.72 13.13 -9.31
N ASP A 185 -6.99 11.92 -9.74
CA ASP A 185 -8.31 11.29 -9.69
C ASP A 185 -8.15 9.85 -9.18
N ARG A 186 -9.20 9.25 -8.65
CA ARG A 186 -9.11 7.91 -8.08
C ARG A 186 -10.43 7.17 -8.10
N SER A 187 -10.35 5.82 -8.08
CA SER A 187 -11.51 5.00 -7.74
C SER A 187 -11.89 5.16 -6.26
N PRO A 188 -13.16 4.97 -5.89
CA PRO A 188 -13.63 5.11 -4.52
C PRO A 188 -12.94 4.17 -3.52
N ASP A 189 -12.49 3.01 -3.99
CA ASP A 189 -11.83 1.95 -3.21
C ASP A 189 -10.30 2.08 -3.16
N CYS A 190 -9.72 3.16 -3.72
CA CYS A 190 -8.29 3.35 -3.88
C CYS A 190 -7.58 2.23 -4.67
N ALA A 191 -8.29 1.45 -5.47
CA ALA A 191 -7.70 0.45 -6.35
C ALA A 191 -6.94 1.05 -7.51
N LEU A 192 -7.34 2.26 -7.93
CA LEU A 192 -6.80 2.97 -9.08
C LEU A 192 -6.58 4.44 -8.75
N PHE A 193 -5.43 4.96 -9.16
CA PHE A 193 -5.09 6.39 -9.17
C PHE A 193 -4.71 6.83 -10.56
N ARG A 194 -5.21 8.00 -11.00
CA ARG A 194 -4.85 8.65 -12.26
C ARG A 194 -4.15 9.97 -11.99
N TYR A 195 -2.99 10.17 -12.61
CA TYR A 195 -2.12 11.34 -12.41
C TYR A 195 -1.99 12.23 -13.64
N SER A 196 -2.45 11.79 -14.80
CA SER A 196 -2.59 12.59 -16.02
C SER A 196 -3.62 11.95 -16.94
N THR A 197 -4.15 12.75 -17.86
CA THR A 197 -5.04 12.31 -18.93
C THR A 197 -4.38 12.63 -20.28
N GLY A 198 -4.30 11.65 -21.17
CA GLY A 198 -3.74 11.77 -22.52
C GLY A 198 -4.60 11.02 -23.54
N ALA A 199 -4.45 11.29 -24.83
CA ALA A 199 -5.30 10.74 -25.89
C ALA A 199 -4.70 9.51 -26.58
N ASP A 200 -3.36 9.32 -26.54
CA ASP A 200 -2.68 8.39 -27.43
C ASP A 200 -2.34 7.06 -26.76
N VAL A 201 -2.04 7.05 -25.45
CA VAL A 201 -1.63 5.84 -24.71
C VAL A 201 -1.98 5.93 -23.24
N SER A 202 -2.39 4.81 -22.64
CA SER A 202 -2.58 4.64 -21.21
C SER A 202 -1.36 3.91 -20.61
N ILE A 203 -0.68 4.53 -19.66
CA ILE A 203 0.44 3.94 -18.92
C ILE A 203 -0.09 3.51 -17.56
N VAL A 204 0.01 2.23 -17.23
CA VAL A 204 -0.46 1.67 -15.96
C VAL A 204 0.73 1.12 -15.18
N CYS A 205 0.89 1.59 -13.95
CA CYS A 205 1.97 1.24 -13.06
C CYS A 205 1.44 0.38 -11.90
N ALA A 206 1.90 -0.86 -11.81
CA ALA A 206 1.62 -1.75 -10.70
C ALA A 206 2.80 -1.74 -9.71
N ASN A 207 2.49 -2.01 -8.45
CA ASN A 207 3.45 -2.04 -7.35
C ASN A 207 4.15 -0.67 -7.19
N PHE A 208 5.49 -0.59 -7.26
CA PHE A 208 6.26 0.65 -7.10
C PHE A 208 6.82 1.21 -8.42
N SER A 209 6.26 0.80 -9.55
CA SER A 209 6.77 1.17 -10.89
C SER A 209 6.36 2.58 -11.37
N LEU A 210 5.66 3.38 -10.56
CA LEU A 210 5.20 4.73 -10.96
C LEU A 210 6.34 5.61 -11.51
N ARG A 211 7.55 5.51 -10.94
CA ARG A 211 8.73 6.25 -11.43
C ARG A 211 9.07 5.92 -12.89
N ASN A 212 8.91 4.65 -13.28
CA ASN A 212 9.13 4.23 -14.66
C ASN A 212 8.05 4.79 -15.59
N GLY A 213 6.80 4.80 -15.13
CA GLY A 213 5.68 5.40 -15.86
C GLY A 213 5.86 6.90 -16.07
N LEU A 214 6.29 7.64 -15.03
CA LEU A 214 6.61 9.07 -15.14
C LEU A 214 7.71 9.33 -16.17
N ALA A 215 8.80 8.57 -16.09
CA ALA A 215 9.91 8.72 -17.04
C ALA A 215 9.51 8.40 -18.48
N LEU A 216 8.62 7.43 -18.70
CA LEU A 216 8.06 7.14 -20.01
C LEU A 216 7.14 8.25 -20.48
N ARG A 217 6.20 8.70 -19.64
CA ARG A 217 5.29 9.80 -19.95
C ARG A 217 6.06 11.04 -20.46
N ASP A 218 7.11 11.43 -19.75
CA ASP A 218 7.91 12.59 -20.11
C ASP A 218 8.64 12.39 -21.46
N LYS A 219 9.16 11.19 -21.74
CA LYS A 219 9.76 10.86 -23.04
C LYS A 219 8.74 10.87 -24.20
N LEU A 220 7.53 10.41 -23.95
CA LEU A 220 6.45 10.43 -24.93
C LEU A 220 6.00 11.87 -25.22
N ALA A 221 5.85 12.68 -24.18
CA ALA A 221 5.49 14.09 -24.32
C ALA A 221 6.49 14.87 -25.20
N HIS A 222 7.81 14.63 -25.06
CA HIS A 222 8.83 15.21 -25.92
C HIS A 222 8.72 14.80 -27.42
N ARG A 223 7.96 13.75 -27.69
CA ARG A 223 7.65 13.27 -29.07
C ARG A 223 6.25 13.64 -29.54
N GLY A 224 5.55 14.49 -28.80
CA GLY A 224 4.18 14.91 -29.11
C GLY A 224 3.12 13.84 -28.85
N ILE A 225 3.45 12.79 -28.09
CA ILE A 225 2.52 11.71 -27.71
C ILE A 225 1.99 12.01 -26.31
N SER A 226 0.68 12.18 -26.21
CA SER A 226 -0.01 12.44 -24.94
C SER A 226 -0.37 11.11 -24.25
N SER A 227 -0.16 11.03 -22.94
CA SER A 227 -0.41 9.79 -22.20
C SER A 227 -1.17 10.00 -20.90
N SER A 228 -2.12 9.12 -20.65
CA SER A 228 -2.69 8.92 -19.33
C SER A 228 -1.70 8.13 -18.46
N LEU A 229 -1.64 8.47 -17.18
CA LEU A 229 -0.77 7.78 -16.22
C LEU A 229 -1.58 7.32 -15.02
N PHE A 230 -1.51 6.02 -14.75
CA PHE A 230 -2.19 5.36 -13.65
C PHE A 230 -1.23 4.63 -12.72
N SER A 231 -1.61 4.48 -11.46
CA SER A 231 -1.13 3.40 -10.62
C SER A 231 -2.29 2.55 -10.11
N VAL A 232 -2.03 1.25 -9.90
CA VAL A 232 -3.01 0.28 -9.44
C VAL A 232 -2.55 -0.38 -8.15
N ASN A 233 -3.51 -0.65 -7.27
CA ASN A 233 -3.33 -1.35 -6.00
C ASN A 233 -3.95 -2.75 -6.04
N PRO A 234 -3.39 -3.75 -5.34
CA PRO A 234 -3.96 -5.09 -5.21
C PRO A 234 -5.17 -5.08 -4.25
N VAL A 235 -6.26 -4.50 -4.69
CA VAL A 235 -7.53 -4.47 -3.96
C VAL A 235 -8.38 -5.67 -4.35
N ILE A 236 -9.20 -6.16 -3.42
CA ILE A 236 -10.19 -7.21 -3.69
C ILE A 236 -11.38 -6.55 -4.40
N ASP A 237 -11.80 -7.17 -5.52
CA ASP A 237 -12.89 -6.67 -6.37
C ASP A 237 -12.71 -5.19 -6.76
N PRO A 238 -11.61 -4.84 -7.46
CA PRO A 238 -11.23 -3.47 -7.71
C PRO A 238 -12.17 -2.77 -8.69
N ASP A 239 -12.48 -1.51 -8.42
CA ASP A 239 -13.12 -0.63 -9.40
C ASP A 239 -12.07 -0.05 -10.37
N TRP A 240 -12.01 -0.62 -11.58
CA TRP A 240 -11.15 -0.17 -12.67
C TRP A 240 -11.93 0.52 -13.81
N SER A 241 -13.11 1.04 -13.54
CA SER A 241 -13.96 1.72 -14.53
C SER A 241 -13.25 2.89 -15.23
N LEU A 242 -12.46 3.69 -14.48
CA LEU A 242 -11.65 4.76 -15.06
C LEU A 242 -10.60 4.23 -16.05
N LEU A 243 -9.99 3.08 -15.78
CA LEU A 243 -9.01 2.46 -16.66
C LEU A 243 -9.69 1.87 -17.91
N ALA A 244 -10.86 1.24 -17.76
CA ALA A 244 -11.63 0.72 -18.89
C ALA A 244 -11.97 1.82 -19.89
N ALA A 245 -12.58 2.92 -19.43
CA ALA A 245 -12.91 4.06 -20.26
C ALA A 245 -11.68 4.69 -20.95
N ASP A 246 -10.55 4.72 -20.25
CA ASP A 246 -9.31 5.27 -20.79
C ASP A 246 -8.68 4.32 -21.82
N ALA A 247 -8.70 3.02 -21.59
CA ALA A 247 -8.19 1.99 -22.50
C ALA A 247 -8.99 1.97 -23.84
N GLU A 248 -10.31 2.07 -23.76
CA GLU A 248 -11.17 2.20 -24.95
C GLU A 248 -10.81 3.46 -25.76
N ARG A 249 -10.57 4.56 -25.09
CA ARG A 249 -10.27 5.85 -25.73
C ARG A 249 -8.89 5.87 -26.38
N THR A 250 -7.87 5.36 -25.72
CA THR A 250 -6.48 5.38 -26.21
C THR A 250 -6.14 4.21 -27.14
N GLY A 251 -6.86 3.10 -27.05
CA GLY A 251 -6.62 1.89 -27.85
C GLY A 251 -5.28 1.22 -27.55
N THR A 252 -4.45 1.78 -26.68
CA THR A 252 -3.11 1.26 -26.36
C THR A 252 -2.84 1.40 -24.88
N VAL A 253 -2.51 0.27 -24.23
CA VAL A 253 -2.17 0.24 -22.81
C VAL A 253 -0.77 -0.36 -22.61
N LEU A 254 0.07 0.35 -21.88
CA LEU A 254 1.41 -0.10 -21.48
C LEU A 254 1.42 -0.35 -19.97
N VAL A 255 1.79 -1.56 -19.57
CA VAL A 255 1.80 -1.95 -18.16
C VAL A 255 3.23 -2.10 -17.67
N PHE A 256 3.55 -1.41 -16.57
CA PHE A 256 4.77 -1.61 -15.80
C PHE A 256 4.42 -2.31 -14.49
N ASP A 257 5.15 -3.37 -14.18
CA ASP A 257 5.10 -4.06 -12.89
C ASP A 257 6.53 -4.39 -12.46
N ASP A 258 6.97 -3.87 -11.32
CA ASP A 258 8.30 -4.12 -10.77
C ASP A 258 8.29 -5.16 -9.66
N SER A 259 7.16 -5.85 -9.46
CA SER A 259 7.05 -6.96 -8.52
C SER A 259 7.89 -8.16 -8.95
N LYS A 260 8.26 -8.99 -7.99
CA LYS A 260 9.01 -10.24 -8.24
C LYS A 260 8.12 -11.46 -8.40
N GLY A 261 6.81 -11.31 -8.34
CA GLY A 261 5.85 -12.38 -8.52
C GLY A 261 5.73 -12.80 -9.99
N LEU A 262 5.55 -14.10 -10.23
CA LEU A 262 5.33 -14.62 -11.59
C LEU A 262 3.95 -14.24 -12.16
N THR A 263 2.98 -13.97 -11.30
CA THR A 263 1.60 -13.59 -11.63
C THR A 263 1.22 -12.30 -10.93
N GLY A 264 2.04 -11.26 -11.14
CA GLY A 264 1.87 -9.97 -10.48
C GLY A 264 0.58 -9.24 -10.88
N LEU A 265 0.33 -8.11 -10.24
CA LEU A 265 -0.83 -7.26 -10.48
C LEU A 265 -0.91 -6.80 -11.95
N GLY A 266 0.24 -6.61 -12.59
CA GLY A 266 0.33 -6.27 -14.01
C GLY A 266 -0.36 -7.30 -14.93
N HIS A 267 -0.30 -8.59 -14.62
CA HIS A 267 -1.02 -9.62 -15.38
C HIS A 267 -2.54 -9.47 -15.26
N ARG A 268 -3.04 -9.17 -14.05
CA ARG A 268 -4.47 -8.91 -13.83
C ARG A 268 -4.94 -7.69 -14.60
N VAL A 269 -4.12 -6.65 -14.68
CA VAL A 269 -4.40 -5.46 -15.50
C VAL A 269 -4.47 -5.82 -16.98
N CYS A 270 -3.49 -6.57 -17.51
CA CYS A 270 -3.49 -7.01 -18.90
C CYS A 270 -4.71 -7.87 -19.22
N GLU A 271 -5.05 -8.83 -18.36
CA GLU A 271 -6.25 -9.64 -18.51
C GLU A 271 -7.53 -8.80 -18.52
N PHE A 272 -7.65 -7.83 -17.60
CA PHE A 272 -8.80 -6.93 -17.54
C PHE A 272 -8.94 -6.11 -18.83
N VAL A 273 -7.87 -5.44 -19.26
CA VAL A 273 -7.88 -4.57 -20.44
C VAL A 273 -8.14 -5.38 -21.73
N SER A 274 -7.66 -6.63 -21.81
CA SER A 274 -7.91 -7.49 -22.99
C SER A 274 -9.39 -7.88 -23.17
N ARG A 275 -10.23 -7.63 -22.19
CA ARG A 275 -11.68 -7.88 -22.23
C ARG A 275 -12.52 -6.63 -22.46
N CYS A 276 -11.90 -5.43 -22.37
CA CYS A 276 -12.52 -4.17 -22.74
C CYS A 276 -12.45 -3.96 -24.25
#